data_ed6864294e761f1ea2056f4561fab769
#
_entry.id   ed6864294e761f1ea2056f4561fab769
#
_cell.length_a   1.000
_cell.length_b   1.000
_cell.length_c   1.000
_cell.angle_alpha   90.00
_cell.angle_beta   90.00
_cell.angle_gamma   90.00
#
_symmetry.space_group_name_H-M   'P 1'
#
loop_
_entity.id
_entity.type
_entity.pdbx_description
1 polymer ?
#
loop_
_entity_poly.entity_id
_entity_poly.type
_entity_poly.pdbx_seq_one_letter_code
_entity_poly.pdbx_strand_id
1 'polypeptide(L)'
;MDGSNYSVVIEALGEDEKGTDILVTNHEGKKEHQQCKARNGSSDNWTISDLKARKIFNAWKIQLDRECDRKVALVSPMTCSFLVDLNDRANNTSGKADEFYDFQIMNSSKEFQSFYENFCKEMNIEIGRESGILKSIDYLKRIYYKQISEYEIQELITQNIQYQFSSPKDMVYDAFVSMIVSKDILGRELTQIALIDYIEKKNIKFQLREDDGRIGFRIKELNQEYRESFRTLQEGLIHRKEFDNCIKYIMDGKGVVITGNAGYGKSGCTEAILNFCEDANIPCIAIKLDRRIPHKNCKNWGEELGLPGSIAYCIHTISRNENAIIILDQLDALRWTQSNSSEALSICMELIRQVECLN
;
A
#
# COMPACT_ATOMS: atom_id res chain seq x y z
N MET A 1 10.02 -7.92 -5.21
CA MET A 1 9.18 -8.43 -4.11
C MET A 1 9.52 -7.55 -2.93
N ASP A 2 8.49 -6.96 -2.34
CA ASP A 2 8.68 -6.34 -1.04
C ASP A 2 8.93 -7.45 -0.01
N GLY A 3 9.57 -7.13 1.11
CA GLY A 3 9.88 -8.11 2.16
C GLY A 3 8.65 -8.78 2.78
N SER A 4 7.42 -8.35 2.41
CA SER A 4 6.16 -8.92 2.88
C SER A 4 5.69 -10.12 2.04
N ASN A 5 6.21 -10.28 0.82
CA ASN A 5 5.80 -11.33 -0.10
C ASN A 5 6.85 -12.44 -0.18
N TYR A 6 6.41 -13.67 0.10
CA TYR A 6 7.25 -14.86 0.01
C TYR A 6 7.44 -15.30 -1.45
N SER A 7 6.38 -15.30 -2.24
CA SER A 7 6.41 -15.74 -3.63
C SER A 7 5.32 -15.12 -4.49
N VAL A 8 5.54 -15.16 -5.80
CA VAL A 8 4.59 -14.74 -6.83
C VAL A 8 4.47 -15.86 -7.87
N VAL A 9 3.24 -16.16 -8.30
CA VAL A 9 2.95 -17.03 -9.44
C VAL A 9 2.21 -16.24 -10.49
N ILE A 10 2.71 -16.26 -11.73
CA ILE A 10 2.04 -15.66 -12.89
C ILE A 10 1.27 -16.77 -13.60
N GLU A 11 0.01 -16.53 -13.96
CA GLU A 11 -0.88 -17.52 -14.55
C GLU A 11 -0.96 -18.79 -13.67
N ALA A 12 -1.45 -18.63 -12.45
CA ALA A 12 -1.59 -19.74 -11.51
C ALA A 12 -2.40 -20.91 -12.12
N LEU A 13 -2.03 -22.15 -11.77
CA LEU A 13 -2.64 -23.36 -12.31
C LEU A 13 -3.46 -24.11 -11.26
N GLY A 14 -4.35 -24.98 -11.72
CA GLY A 14 -5.11 -25.88 -10.85
C GLY A 14 -6.15 -25.15 -10.00
N GLU A 15 -6.08 -25.34 -8.70
CA GLU A 15 -7.09 -24.77 -7.79
C GLU A 15 -7.05 -23.26 -7.70
N ASP A 16 -5.90 -22.65 -7.89
CA ASP A 16 -5.68 -21.20 -7.79
C ASP A 16 -5.87 -20.49 -9.15
N GLU A 17 -6.10 -21.23 -10.25
CA GLU A 17 -6.20 -20.70 -11.61
C GLU A 17 -7.37 -19.72 -11.80
N LYS A 18 -8.51 -20.01 -11.18
CA LYS A 18 -9.76 -19.34 -11.54
C LYS A 18 -9.77 -17.89 -11.09
N GLY A 19 -9.72 -16.96 -12.06
CA GLY A 19 -9.72 -15.53 -11.82
C GLY A 19 -8.42 -14.99 -11.23
N THR A 20 -7.30 -15.67 -11.49
CA THR A 20 -6.00 -15.32 -10.94
C THR A 20 -5.00 -15.17 -12.07
N ASP A 21 -4.69 -13.93 -12.41
CA ASP A 21 -3.63 -13.62 -13.36
C ASP A 21 -2.27 -13.57 -12.62
N ILE A 22 -2.29 -13.10 -11.36
CA ILE A 22 -1.13 -13.08 -10.46
C ILE A 22 -1.55 -13.60 -9.08
N LEU A 23 -0.87 -14.60 -8.56
CA LEU A 23 -1.02 -15.08 -7.19
C LEU A 23 0.17 -14.60 -6.35
N VAL A 24 -0.12 -13.91 -5.28
CA VAL A 24 0.89 -13.46 -4.31
C VAL A 24 0.71 -14.24 -3.02
N THR A 25 1.80 -14.80 -2.51
CA THR A 25 1.80 -15.48 -1.20
C THR A 25 2.72 -14.73 -0.25
N ASN A 26 2.26 -14.40 0.95
CA ASN A 26 3.08 -13.75 1.96
C ASN A 26 3.84 -14.77 2.83
N HIS A 27 4.70 -14.29 3.75
CA HIS A 27 5.49 -15.14 4.65
C HIS A 27 4.64 -15.99 5.61
N GLU A 28 3.39 -15.61 5.85
CA GLU A 28 2.44 -16.39 6.65
C GLU A 28 1.71 -17.46 5.83
N GLY A 29 2.00 -17.58 4.53
CA GLY A 29 1.34 -18.48 3.59
C GLY A 29 -0.03 -17.99 3.11
N LYS A 30 -0.46 -16.77 3.47
CA LYS A 30 -1.73 -16.19 3.03
C LYS A 30 -1.65 -15.81 1.56
N LYS A 31 -2.71 -16.11 0.81
CA LYS A 31 -2.80 -15.94 -0.63
C LYS A 31 -3.66 -14.75 -1.03
N GLU A 32 -3.15 -13.92 -1.93
CA GLU A 32 -3.89 -12.86 -2.62
C GLU A 32 -3.96 -13.18 -4.11
N HIS A 33 -5.17 -13.35 -4.63
CA HIS A 33 -5.48 -13.65 -6.02
C HIS A 33 -5.77 -12.35 -6.76
N GLN A 34 -4.86 -11.90 -7.60
CA GLN A 34 -5.01 -10.67 -8.38
C GLN A 34 -5.49 -10.98 -9.79
N GLN A 35 -6.57 -10.35 -10.19
CA GLN A 35 -7.07 -10.37 -11.55
C GLN A 35 -6.80 -9.04 -12.23
N CYS A 36 -5.98 -9.05 -13.28
CA CYS A 36 -5.58 -7.86 -14.02
C CYS A 36 -6.51 -7.63 -15.21
N LYS A 37 -7.11 -6.46 -15.31
CA LYS A 37 -7.99 -6.10 -16.42
C LYS A 37 -7.62 -4.73 -16.96
N ALA A 38 -7.34 -4.70 -18.27
CA ALA A 38 -7.16 -3.44 -19.00
C ALA A 38 -8.49 -2.67 -19.11
N ARG A 39 -8.45 -1.49 -19.73
CA ARG A 39 -9.64 -0.68 -20.03
C ARG A 39 -10.71 -1.48 -20.77
N ASN A 40 -11.97 -1.22 -20.42
CA ASN A 40 -13.14 -1.79 -21.08
C ASN A 40 -13.75 -0.77 -22.06
N GLY A 41 -13.22 -0.70 -23.27
CA GLY A 41 -13.67 0.26 -24.27
C GLY A 41 -13.40 1.72 -23.88
N SER A 42 -14.40 2.59 -24.03
CA SER A 42 -14.32 4.02 -23.71
C SER A 42 -14.77 4.37 -22.28
N SER A 43 -15.17 3.40 -21.49
CA SER A 43 -15.60 3.63 -20.10
C SER A 43 -14.41 3.80 -19.18
N ASP A 44 -14.47 4.76 -18.27
CA ASP A 44 -13.46 4.99 -17.24
C ASP A 44 -13.84 4.34 -15.89
N ASN A 45 -15.01 3.72 -15.81
CA ASN A 45 -15.54 3.10 -14.59
C ASN A 45 -15.99 1.66 -14.83
N TRP A 46 -15.70 0.80 -13.87
CA TRP A 46 -16.30 -0.52 -13.78
C TRP A 46 -17.75 -0.43 -13.26
N THR A 47 -18.64 -1.12 -13.92
CA THR A 47 -20.01 -1.34 -13.44
C THR A 47 -20.20 -2.76 -12.94
N ILE A 48 -21.26 -3.00 -12.16
CA ILE A 48 -21.64 -4.38 -11.76
C ILE A 48 -21.88 -5.26 -12.99
N SER A 49 -22.49 -4.70 -14.03
CA SER A 49 -22.75 -5.43 -15.28
C SER A 49 -21.46 -5.89 -15.97
N ASP A 50 -20.42 -5.04 -15.94
CA ASP A 50 -19.10 -5.39 -16.50
C ASP A 50 -18.43 -6.51 -15.71
N LEU A 51 -18.43 -6.40 -14.38
CA LEU A 51 -17.85 -7.42 -13.50
C LEU A 51 -18.57 -8.76 -13.64
N LYS A 52 -19.90 -8.73 -13.80
CA LYS A 52 -20.73 -9.91 -14.06
C LYS A 52 -20.43 -10.51 -15.42
N ALA A 53 -20.43 -9.71 -16.49
CA ALA A 53 -20.17 -10.17 -17.86
C ALA A 53 -18.80 -10.86 -17.98
N ARG A 54 -17.82 -10.38 -17.23
CA ARG A 54 -16.46 -10.96 -17.15
C ARG A 54 -16.32 -12.07 -16.12
N LYS A 55 -17.41 -12.48 -15.45
CA LYS A 55 -17.46 -13.55 -14.43
C LYS A 55 -16.55 -13.30 -13.22
N ILE A 56 -16.21 -12.05 -12.92
CA ILE A 56 -15.29 -11.67 -11.85
C ILE A 56 -15.87 -12.10 -10.49
N PHE A 57 -17.14 -11.81 -10.21
CA PHE A 57 -17.80 -12.22 -8.97
C PHE A 57 -17.76 -13.73 -8.74
N ASN A 58 -17.99 -14.52 -9.79
CA ASN A 58 -17.93 -15.96 -9.68
C ASN A 58 -16.53 -16.47 -9.37
N ALA A 59 -15.52 -15.87 -9.97
CA ALA A 59 -14.11 -16.19 -9.69
C ALA A 59 -13.74 -15.84 -8.25
N TRP A 60 -14.10 -14.64 -7.79
CA TRP A 60 -13.86 -14.21 -6.41
C TRP A 60 -14.54 -15.13 -5.40
N LYS A 61 -15.83 -15.44 -5.63
CA LYS A 61 -16.57 -16.34 -4.75
C LYS A 61 -15.87 -17.68 -4.58
N ILE A 62 -15.39 -18.27 -5.66
CA ILE A 62 -14.69 -19.56 -5.61
C ILE A 62 -13.43 -19.47 -4.74
N GLN A 63 -12.67 -18.40 -4.83
CA GLN A 63 -11.47 -18.25 -4.02
C GLN A 63 -11.78 -17.92 -2.55
N LEU A 64 -12.75 -17.05 -2.31
CA LEU A 64 -13.14 -16.63 -0.96
C LEU A 64 -13.82 -17.74 -0.15
N ASP A 65 -14.55 -18.65 -0.82
CA ASP A 65 -15.20 -19.80 -0.16
C ASP A 65 -14.22 -20.92 0.25
N ARG A 66 -12.99 -20.91 -0.25
CA ARG A 66 -12.02 -21.98 0.04
C ARG A 66 -11.35 -21.84 1.40
N GLU A 67 -10.88 -20.64 1.72
CA GLU A 67 -10.15 -20.36 2.97
C GLU A 67 -10.53 -18.97 3.49
N CYS A 68 -10.60 -18.83 4.80
CA CYS A 68 -11.08 -17.60 5.44
C CYS A 68 -10.08 -16.43 5.37
N ASP A 69 -8.83 -16.69 5.03
CA ASP A 69 -7.75 -15.70 4.92
C ASP A 69 -7.34 -15.39 3.48
N ARG A 70 -7.93 -16.07 2.48
CA ARG A 70 -7.72 -15.72 1.07
C ARG A 70 -8.29 -14.35 0.76
N LYS A 71 -7.52 -13.59 -0.01
CA LYS A 71 -7.88 -12.27 -0.53
C LYS A 71 -8.01 -12.33 -2.04
N VAL A 72 -8.86 -11.48 -2.59
CA VAL A 72 -8.98 -11.30 -4.04
C VAL A 72 -8.85 -9.83 -4.39
N ALA A 73 -8.21 -9.52 -5.51
CA ALA A 73 -8.05 -8.16 -5.97
C ALA A 73 -8.39 -8.02 -7.46
N LEU A 74 -9.05 -6.94 -7.82
CA LEU A 74 -9.14 -6.47 -9.20
C LEU A 74 -8.14 -5.34 -9.39
N VAL A 75 -7.21 -5.52 -10.33
CA VAL A 75 -6.20 -4.54 -10.71
C VAL A 75 -6.58 -3.96 -12.07
N SER A 76 -6.79 -2.65 -12.17
CA SER A 76 -7.23 -2.02 -13.41
C SER A 76 -6.93 -0.52 -13.42
N PRO A 77 -6.69 0.10 -14.60
CA PRO A 77 -6.58 1.55 -14.72
C PRO A 77 -7.92 2.29 -14.56
N MET A 78 -9.05 1.61 -14.69
CA MET A 78 -10.39 2.19 -14.54
C MET A 78 -10.70 2.45 -13.07
N THR A 79 -11.76 3.18 -12.77
CA THR A 79 -12.27 3.32 -11.40
C THR A 79 -13.31 2.24 -11.08
N CYS A 80 -13.52 1.94 -9.80
CA CYS A 80 -14.58 1.05 -9.32
C CYS A 80 -15.13 1.60 -7.99
N SER A 81 -15.62 2.83 -8.03
CA SER A 81 -15.96 3.62 -6.84
C SER A 81 -16.94 2.94 -5.91
N PHE A 82 -17.96 2.27 -6.44
CA PHE A 82 -18.96 1.57 -5.63
C PHE A 82 -18.35 0.39 -4.84
N LEU A 83 -17.38 -0.32 -5.41
CA LEU A 83 -16.73 -1.44 -4.73
C LEU A 83 -15.79 -0.93 -3.63
N VAL A 84 -15.08 0.15 -3.90
CA VAL A 84 -14.23 0.83 -2.90
C VAL A 84 -15.10 1.33 -1.74
N ASP A 85 -16.21 2.00 -2.03
CA ASP A 85 -17.13 2.50 -1.00
C ASP A 85 -17.75 1.36 -0.17
N LEU A 86 -18.15 0.24 -0.81
CA LEU A 86 -18.64 -0.94 -0.09
C LEU A 86 -17.57 -1.56 0.82
N ASN A 87 -16.34 -1.65 0.33
CA ASN A 87 -15.21 -2.16 1.09
C ASN A 87 -14.91 -1.26 2.31
N ASP A 88 -14.85 0.05 2.10
CA ASP A 88 -14.62 1.03 3.17
C ASP A 88 -15.70 0.96 4.24
N ARG A 89 -16.97 0.85 3.85
CA ARG A 89 -18.08 0.69 4.80
C ARG A 89 -17.98 -0.61 5.58
N ALA A 90 -17.63 -1.72 4.93
CA ALA A 90 -17.42 -3.00 5.60
C ALA A 90 -16.25 -2.95 6.60
N ASN A 91 -15.17 -2.28 6.25
CA ASN A 91 -14.00 -2.11 7.12
C ASN A 91 -14.27 -1.18 8.31
N ASN A 92 -15.13 -0.18 8.14
CA ASN A 92 -15.46 0.80 9.16
C ASN A 92 -16.54 0.33 10.16
N THR A 93 -17.07 -0.88 9.98
CA THR A 93 -18.02 -1.47 10.95
C THR A 93 -17.31 -2.30 12.01
N SER A 94 -17.91 -2.36 13.21
CA SER A 94 -17.45 -3.26 14.30
C SER A 94 -17.69 -4.76 14.01
N GLY A 95 -18.15 -5.10 12.79
CA GLY A 95 -18.48 -6.46 12.38
C GLY A 95 -19.88 -6.92 12.78
N LYS A 96 -20.75 -6.00 13.27
CA LYS A 96 -22.15 -6.29 13.56
C LYS A 96 -23.01 -6.10 12.30
N ALA A 97 -23.92 -7.05 12.09
CA ALA A 97 -24.78 -7.06 10.90
C ALA A 97 -25.70 -5.84 10.82
N ASP A 98 -26.35 -5.47 11.94
CA ASP A 98 -27.24 -4.32 12.07
C ASP A 98 -26.51 -3.00 11.82
N GLU A 99 -25.33 -2.83 12.41
CA GLU A 99 -24.50 -1.64 12.22
C GLU A 99 -24.13 -1.44 10.74
N PHE A 100 -23.76 -2.51 10.05
CA PHE A 100 -23.45 -2.44 8.63
C PHE A 100 -24.70 -2.25 7.78
N TYR A 101 -25.69 -3.11 7.92
CA TYR A 101 -26.86 -3.12 7.04
C TYR A 101 -27.75 -1.90 7.22
N ASP A 102 -28.18 -1.63 8.47
CA ASP A 102 -29.13 -0.55 8.73
C ASP A 102 -28.50 0.84 8.62
N PHE A 103 -27.29 1.01 9.15
CA PHE A 103 -26.65 2.34 9.17
C PHE A 103 -25.80 2.63 7.95
N GLN A 104 -25.07 1.65 7.40
CA GLN A 104 -24.16 1.90 6.29
C GLN A 104 -24.81 1.66 4.91
N ILE A 105 -25.73 0.71 4.82
CA ILE A 105 -26.39 0.38 3.54
C ILE A 105 -27.75 1.07 3.42
N MET A 106 -28.69 0.80 4.32
CA MET A 106 -30.07 1.27 4.20
C MET A 106 -30.21 2.80 4.31
N ASN A 107 -29.32 3.47 5.03
CA ASN A 107 -29.27 4.94 5.09
C ASN A 107 -28.52 5.60 3.91
N SER A 108 -28.06 4.81 2.94
CA SER A 108 -27.38 5.32 1.74
C SER A 108 -28.36 5.63 0.60
N SER A 109 -27.85 6.12 -0.54
CA SER A 109 -28.66 6.35 -1.73
C SER A 109 -29.27 5.05 -2.25
N LYS A 110 -30.42 5.14 -2.92
CA LYS A 110 -31.07 3.98 -3.56
C LYS A 110 -30.16 3.28 -4.58
N GLU A 111 -29.35 4.05 -5.26
CA GLU A 111 -28.37 3.52 -6.21
C GLU A 111 -27.36 2.63 -5.49
N PHE A 112 -26.82 3.09 -4.36
CA PHE A 112 -25.87 2.34 -3.57
C PHE A 112 -26.48 1.09 -2.93
N GLN A 113 -27.73 1.18 -2.44
CA GLN A 113 -28.48 0.00 -1.96
C GLN A 113 -28.61 -1.05 -3.07
N SER A 114 -28.98 -0.61 -4.27
CA SER A 114 -29.08 -1.50 -5.44
C SER A 114 -27.72 -2.14 -5.80
N PHE A 115 -26.63 -1.41 -5.63
CA PHE A 115 -25.28 -1.95 -5.79
C PHE A 115 -24.99 -3.09 -4.81
N TYR A 116 -25.27 -2.86 -3.54
CA TYR A 116 -25.05 -3.89 -2.51
C TYR A 116 -25.93 -5.13 -2.76
N GLU A 117 -27.21 -4.94 -3.08
CA GLU A 117 -28.12 -6.04 -3.41
C GLU A 117 -27.62 -6.87 -4.60
N ASN A 118 -27.19 -6.20 -5.67
CA ASN A 118 -26.63 -6.85 -6.85
C ASN A 118 -25.31 -7.57 -6.53
N PHE A 119 -24.44 -6.96 -5.75
CA PHE A 119 -23.22 -7.61 -5.25
C PHE A 119 -23.58 -8.90 -4.50
N CYS A 120 -24.47 -8.85 -3.53
CA CYS A 120 -24.86 -10.00 -2.75
C CYS A 120 -25.51 -11.09 -3.63
N LYS A 121 -26.34 -10.71 -4.60
CA LYS A 121 -26.94 -11.63 -5.56
C LYS A 121 -25.88 -12.37 -6.39
N GLU A 122 -24.91 -11.65 -6.96
CA GLU A 122 -23.85 -12.25 -7.77
C GLU A 122 -22.88 -13.12 -6.93
N MET A 123 -22.68 -12.76 -5.67
CA MET A 123 -21.89 -13.54 -4.71
C MET A 123 -22.70 -14.69 -4.07
N ASN A 124 -23.99 -14.83 -4.41
CA ASN A 124 -24.91 -15.82 -3.86
C ASN A 124 -25.02 -15.73 -2.33
N ILE A 125 -25.28 -14.51 -1.81
CA ILE A 125 -25.44 -14.20 -0.39
C ILE A 125 -26.90 -13.82 -0.12
N GLU A 126 -27.53 -14.46 0.87
CA GLU A 126 -28.91 -14.17 1.28
C GLU A 126 -28.94 -13.02 2.31
N ILE A 127 -29.27 -11.80 1.88
CA ILE A 127 -29.32 -10.62 2.76
C ILE A 127 -30.50 -10.59 3.73
N GLY A 128 -31.48 -11.44 3.58
CA GLY A 128 -32.65 -11.54 4.50
C GLY A 128 -32.33 -12.16 5.86
N ARG A 129 -31.09 -12.54 6.13
CA ARG A 129 -30.65 -13.17 7.38
C ARG A 129 -29.36 -12.52 7.88
N GLU A 130 -29.24 -12.41 9.19
CA GLU A 130 -28.03 -11.87 9.83
C GLU A 130 -26.73 -12.58 9.33
N SER A 131 -26.76 -13.90 9.22
CA SER A 131 -25.64 -14.71 8.72
C SER A 131 -25.20 -14.34 7.31
N GLY A 132 -26.14 -13.95 6.45
CA GLY A 132 -25.83 -13.48 5.10
C GLY A 132 -25.17 -12.12 5.11
N ILE A 133 -25.65 -11.20 5.95
CA ILE A 133 -25.05 -9.87 6.12
C ILE A 133 -23.61 -10.01 6.64
N LEU A 134 -23.39 -10.85 7.66
CA LEU A 134 -22.05 -11.12 8.21
C LEU A 134 -21.12 -11.73 7.13
N LYS A 135 -21.64 -12.65 6.30
CA LYS A 135 -20.88 -13.19 5.17
C LYS A 135 -20.53 -12.13 4.14
N SER A 136 -21.42 -11.18 3.86
CA SER A 136 -21.12 -10.08 2.94
C SER A 136 -20.03 -9.16 3.48
N ILE A 137 -20.04 -8.86 4.78
CA ILE A 137 -18.99 -8.08 5.45
C ILE A 137 -17.64 -8.80 5.34
N ASP A 138 -17.60 -10.10 5.64
CA ASP A 138 -16.38 -10.90 5.54
C ASP A 138 -15.81 -10.89 4.12
N TYR A 139 -16.65 -11.10 3.10
CA TYR A 139 -16.20 -11.04 1.73
C TYR A 139 -15.69 -9.67 1.32
N LEU A 140 -16.44 -8.61 1.65
CA LEU A 140 -16.04 -7.24 1.33
C LEU A 140 -14.69 -6.88 1.97
N LYS A 141 -14.40 -7.32 3.20
CA LYS A 141 -13.11 -7.11 3.86
C LYS A 141 -11.94 -7.83 3.18
N ARG A 142 -12.22 -8.83 2.37
CA ARG A 142 -11.21 -9.64 1.66
C ARG A 142 -11.15 -9.36 0.16
N ILE A 143 -12.03 -8.48 -0.37
CA ILE A 143 -12.01 -8.01 -1.75
C ILE A 143 -11.30 -6.69 -1.80
N TYR A 144 -10.33 -6.54 -2.70
CA TYR A 144 -9.57 -5.30 -2.89
C TYR A 144 -9.73 -4.79 -4.31
N TYR A 145 -9.68 -3.49 -4.44
CA TYR A 145 -9.59 -2.83 -5.73
C TYR A 145 -8.30 -2.02 -5.79
N LYS A 146 -7.47 -2.33 -6.78
CA LYS A 146 -6.19 -1.63 -7.02
C LYS A 146 -6.30 -0.86 -8.34
N GLN A 147 -6.57 0.43 -8.24
CA GLN A 147 -6.52 1.30 -9.41
C GLN A 147 -5.07 1.66 -9.69
N ILE A 148 -4.59 1.31 -10.87
CA ILE A 148 -3.24 1.65 -11.31
C ILE A 148 -3.23 1.83 -12.83
N SER A 149 -2.79 2.98 -13.30
CA SER A 149 -2.67 3.29 -14.71
C SER A 149 -1.39 2.67 -15.30
N GLU A 150 -1.37 2.48 -16.62
CA GLU A 150 -0.17 2.02 -17.33
C GLU A 150 1.03 2.98 -17.13
N TYR A 151 0.75 4.27 -17.06
CA TYR A 151 1.77 5.29 -16.79
C TYR A 151 2.37 5.11 -15.39
N GLU A 152 1.53 4.97 -14.36
CA GLU A 152 1.98 4.75 -12.99
C GLU A 152 2.81 3.46 -12.87
N ILE A 153 2.37 2.37 -13.53
CA ILE A 153 3.13 1.12 -13.56
C ILE A 153 4.51 1.35 -14.20
N GLN A 154 4.58 2.03 -15.35
CA GLN A 154 5.83 2.30 -16.03
C GLN A 154 6.78 3.17 -15.19
N GLU A 155 6.25 4.20 -14.53
CA GLU A 155 7.02 5.04 -13.62
C GLU A 155 7.55 4.24 -12.43
N LEU A 156 6.71 3.43 -11.77
CA LEU A 156 7.11 2.57 -10.66
C LEU A 156 8.19 1.56 -11.07
N ILE A 157 8.01 0.88 -12.20
CA ILE A 157 9.02 -0.06 -12.72
C ILE A 157 10.33 0.68 -13.02
N THR A 158 10.26 1.83 -13.69
CA THR A 158 11.42 2.64 -14.02
C THR A 158 12.20 3.06 -12.78
N GLN A 159 11.49 3.57 -11.78
CA GLN A 159 12.09 4.00 -10.51
C GLN A 159 12.73 2.82 -9.78
N ASN A 160 12.01 1.70 -9.63
CA ASN A 160 12.54 0.51 -8.97
C ASN A 160 13.79 -0.03 -9.68
N ILE A 161 13.80 -0.08 -11.02
CA ILE A 161 14.98 -0.51 -11.76
C ILE A 161 16.16 0.42 -11.46
N GLN A 162 15.97 1.73 -11.53
CA GLN A 162 17.01 2.72 -11.26
C GLN A 162 17.54 2.65 -9.82
N TYR A 163 16.69 2.31 -8.86
CA TYR A 163 17.08 2.23 -7.46
C TYR A 163 17.82 0.94 -7.10
N GLN A 164 17.45 -0.15 -7.75
CA GLN A 164 17.99 -1.46 -7.37
C GLN A 164 19.16 -1.93 -8.25
N PHE A 165 19.31 -1.40 -9.47
CA PHE A 165 20.28 -1.90 -10.44
C PHE A 165 21.20 -0.81 -10.95
N SER A 166 22.50 -1.13 -11.03
CA SER A 166 23.52 -0.31 -11.71
C SER A 166 23.61 -0.62 -13.20
N SER A 167 23.00 -1.70 -13.66
CA SER A 167 22.91 -2.04 -15.08
C SER A 167 21.96 -1.09 -15.82
N PRO A 168 22.16 -0.87 -17.15
CA PRO A 168 21.28 -0.02 -17.95
C PRO A 168 19.81 -0.43 -17.81
N LYS A 169 18.91 0.56 -17.63
CA LYS A 169 17.47 0.37 -17.41
C LYS A 169 16.84 -0.57 -18.44
N ASP A 170 17.13 -0.36 -19.73
CA ASP A 170 16.52 -1.14 -20.80
C ASP A 170 16.95 -2.61 -20.74
N MET A 171 18.21 -2.86 -20.40
CA MET A 171 18.71 -4.23 -20.20
C MET A 171 17.99 -4.95 -19.06
N VAL A 172 17.76 -4.26 -17.95
CA VAL A 172 17.04 -4.82 -16.80
C VAL A 172 15.57 -5.05 -17.14
N TYR A 173 14.92 -4.07 -17.76
CA TYR A 173 13.54 -4.15 -18.18
C TYR A 173 13.31 -5.31 -19.16
N ASP A 174 14.13 -5.43 -20.21
CA ASP A 174 14.03 -6.49 -21.21
C ASP A 174 14.27 -7.87 -20.60
N ALA A 175 15.16 -7.98 -19.62
CA ALA A 175 15.38 -9.23 -18.92
C ALA A 175 14.14 -9.66 -18.12
N PHE A 176 13.50 -8.74 -17.39
CA PHE A 176 12.26 -9.05 -16.67
C PHE A 176 11.11 -9.38 -17.62
N VAL A 177 10.94 -8.61 -18.70
CA VAL A 177 9.93 -8.90 -19.72
C VAL A 177 10.18 -10.27 -20.35
N SER A 178 11.42 -10.59 -20.71
CA SER A 178 11.79 -11.89 -21.26
C SER A 178 11.51 -13.03 -20.29
N MET A 179 11.74 -12.81 -18.99
CA MET A 179 11.42 -13.78 -17.95
C MET A 179 9.91 -14.03 -17.86
N ILE A 180 9.11 -12.95 -17.81
CA ILE A 180 7.64 -13.04 -17.66
C ILE A 180 7.00 -13.66 -18.89
N VAL A 181 7.48 -13.34 -20.08
CA VAL A 181 6.95 -13.88 -21.36
C VAL A 181 7.44 -15.30 -21.62
N SER A 182 8.52 -15.74 -20.98
CA SER A 182 8.98 -17.11 -21.12
C SER A 182 7.98 -18.07 -20.49
N LYS A 183 7.59 -19.10 -21.26
CA LYS A 183 6.68 -20.15 -20.75
C LYS A 183 7.26 -20.93 -19.56
N ASP A 184 8.53 -20.72 -19.26
CA ASP A 184 9.25 -21.45 -18.21
C ASP A 184 8.86 -21.04 -16.80
N ILE A 185 8.30 -19.83 -16.61
CA ILE A 185 7.87 -19.34 -15.28
C ILE A 185 6.35 -19.35 -15.07
N LEU A 186 5.57 -19.50 -16.16
CA LEU A 186 4.11 -19.52 -16.04
C LEU A 186 3.66 -20.70 -15.17
N GLY A 187 2.81 -20.43 -14.20
CA GLY A 187 2.33 -21.41 -13.24
C GLY A 187 3.36 -21.91 -12.22
N ARG A 188 4.58 -21.37 -12.23
CA ARG A 188 5.62 -21.72 -11.27
C ARG A 188 5.77 -20.63 -10.21
N GLU A 189 6.13 -21.05 -9.02
CA GLU A 189 6.39 -20.15 -7.91
C GLU A 189 7.73 -19.43 -8.11
N LEU A 190 7.67 -18.11 -8.21
CA LEU A 190 8.82 -17.25 -8.31
C LEU A 190 9.12 -16.66 -6.92
N THR A 191 10.15 -17.19 -6.28
CA THR A 191 10.66 -16.68 -5.00
C THR A 191 11.71 -15.60 -5.22
N GLN A 192 12.04 -14.85 -4.17
CA GLN A 192 13.12 -13.87 -4.21
C GLN A 192 14.47 -14.51 -4.62
N ILE A 193 14.77 -15.70 -4.09
CA ILE A 193 16.00 -16.44 -4.42
C ILE A 193 16.05 -16.78 -5.92
N ALA A 194 14.95 -17.30 -6.47
CA ALA A 194 14.86 -17.64 -7.89
C ALA A 194 15.02 -16.39 -8.79
N LEU A 195 14.49 -15.23 -8.33
CA LEU A 195 14.65 -13.97 -9.02
C LEU A 195 16.09 -13.48 -9.02
N ILE A 196 16.77 -13.52 -7.89
CA ILE A 196 18.18 -13.14 -7.75
C ILE A 196 19.05 -14.01 -8.65
N ASP A 197 18.87 -15.34 -8.61
CA ASP A 197 19.60 -16.30 -9.45
C ASP A 197 19.41 -16.01 -10.96
N TYR A 198 18.19 -15.65 -11.36
CA TYR A 198 17.90 -15.25 -12.74
C TYR A 198 18.64 -13.96 -13.15
N ILE A 199 18.62 -12.95 -12.28
CA ILE A 199 19.27 -11.65 -12.48
C ILE A 199 20.78 -11.84 -12.62
N GLU A 200 21.40 -12.62 -11.75
CA GLU A 200 22.83 -12.94 -11.79
C GLU A 200 23.22 -13.67 -13.09
N LYS A 201 22.43 -14.65 -13.53
CA LYS A 201 22.63 -15.35 -14.82
C LYS A 201 22.57 -14.44 -16.03
N LYS A 202 21.85 -13.33 -15.95
CA LYS A 202 21.80 -12.29 -17.00
C LYS A 202 22.90 -11.24 -16.88
N ASN A 203 23.85 -11.40 -15.94
CA ASN A 203 24.89 -10.41 -15.64
C ASN A 203 24.35 -9.02 -15.31
N ILE A 204 23.14 -8.95 -14.77
CA ILE A 204 22.55 -7.72 -14.29
C ILE A 204 23.11 -7.46 -12.88
N LYS A 205 23.66 -6.26 -12.70
CA LYS A 205 24.29 -5.85 -11.45
C LYS A 205 23.33 -5.06 -10.61
N PHE A 206 23.22 -5.44 -9.34
CA PHE A 206 22.57 -4.61 -8.34
C PHE A 206 23.36 -3.31 -8.13
N GLN A 207 22.66 -2.25 -7.78
CA GLN A 207 23.29 -1.01 -7.42
C GLN A 207 24.05 -1.20 -6.10
N LEU A 208 25.35 -1.00 -6.14
CA LEU A 208 26.10 -0.84 -4.90
C LEU A 208 25.63 0.47 -4.29
N ARG A 209 25.09 0.40 -3.09
CA ARG A 209 24.66 1.59 -2.34
C ARG A 209 25.91 2.37 -1.97
N GLU A 210 26.18 3.42 -2.71
CA GLU A 210 27.15 4.41 -2.27
C GLU A 210 26.51 5.21 -1.13
N ASP A 211 27.25 5.30 -0.03
CA ASP A 211 26.83 6.08 1.15
C ASP A 211 26.92 7.59 0.78
N ASP A 212 25.83 8.14 0.23
CA ASP A 212 25.78 9.58 -0.06
C ASP A 212 25.69 10.35 1.27
N GLY A 213 26.83 10.81 1.76
CA GLY A 213 26.92 11.56 3.02
C GLY A 213 25.99 12.79 3.11
N ARG A 214 25.54 13.32 1.96
CA ARG A 214 24.58 14.43 1.90
C ARG A 214 23.22 14.02 2.46
N ILE A 215 22.80 12.77 2.21
CA ILE A 215 21.49 12.26 2.68
C ILE A 215 21.45 12.26 4.21
N GLY A 216 22.42 11.65 4.85
CA GLY A 216 22.47 11.55 6.32
C GLY A 216 22.53 12.92 6.99
N PHE A 217 23.32 13.84 6.42
CA PHE A 217 23.40 15.20 6.92
C PHE A 217 22.04 15.93 6.81
N ARG A 218 21.40 15.85 5.62
CA ARG A 218 20.13 16.55 5.40
C ARG A 218 18.98 15.98 6.23
N ILE A 219 18.94 14.67 6.44
CA ILE A 219 17.96 14.05 7.35
C ILE A 219 18.12 14.56 8.79
N LYS A 220 19.35 14.69 9.28
CA LYS A 220 19.59 15.27 10.61
C LYS A 220 19.08 16.71 10.72
N GLU A 221 19.30 17.55 9.71
CA GLU A 221 18.75 18.91 9.67
C GLU A 221 17.22 18.91 9.69
N LEU A 222 16.57 18.08 8.86
CA LEU A 222 15.10 17.95 8.81
C LEU A 222 14.53 17.48 10.15
N ASN A 223 15.17 16.53 10.80
CA ASN A 223 14.78 16.06 12.13
C ASN A 223 14.96 17.16 13.19
N GLN A 224 15.99 17.98 13.08
CA GLN A 224 16.18 19.12 13.95
C GLN A 224 15.09 20.19 13.70
N GLU A 225 14.81 20.55 12.44
CA GLU A 225 13.68 21.43 12.06
C GLU A 225 12.34 20.90 12.60
N TYR A 226 12.15 19.58 12.57
CA TYR A 226 10.96 18.94 13.12
C TYR A 226 10.86 19.17 14.62
N ARG A 227 11.91 18.92 15.40
CA ARG A 227 11.96 19.16 16.86
C ARG A 227 11.71 20.62 17.22
N GLU A 228 12.32 21.55 16.53
CA GLU A 228 12.15 23.01 16.78
C GLU A 228 10.71 23.47 16.56
N SER A 229 9.90 22.65 15.86
CA SER A 229 8.48 22.90 15.66
C SER A 229 7.62 22.62 16.90
N PHE A 230 8.15 21.95 17.91
CA PHE A 230 7.45 21.65 19.16
C PHE A 230 7.80 22.66 20.27
N ARG A 231 6.79 22.94 21.09
CA ARG A 231 7.01 23.52 22.41
C ARG A 231 6.93 22.40 23.42
N THR A 232 8.06 21.90 23.88
CA THR A 232 8.10 20.95 24.98
C THR A 232 7.57 21.56 26.25
N LEU A 233 6.86 20.78 27.06
CA LEU A 233 6.57 21.13 28.43
C LEU A 233 7.90 21.22 29.20
N GLN A 234 7.98 22.07 30.22
CA GLN A 234 9.21 22.29 30.99
C GLN A 234 9.82 21.02 31.59
N GLU A 235 9.04 19.96 31.75
CA GLU A 235 9.43 18.67 32.33
C GLU A 235 9.75 17.59 31.27
N GLY A 236 9.78 17.92 29.96
CA GLY A 236 10.06 16.97 28.90
C GLY A 236 8.82 16.22 28.37
N LEU A 237 9.05 15.14 27.63
CA LEU A 237 7.98 14.30 27.06
C LEU A 237 7.38 13.38 28.12
N ILE A 238 6.06 13.32 28.19
CA ILE A 238 5.34 12.40 29.10
C ILE A 238 5.31 11.02 28.42
N HIS A 239 5.91 10.02 29.08
CA HIS A 239 5.84 8.64 28.62
C HIS A 239 4.41 8.10 28.66
N ARG A 240 4.01 7.43 27.57
CA ARG A 240 2.66 6.87 27.39
C ARG A 240 2.73 5.43 26.91
N LYS A 241 1.77 4.60 27.31
CA LYS A 241 1.66 3.20 26.87
C LYS A 241 1.46 3.07 25.37
N GLU A 242 0.80 4.05 24.73
CA GLU A 242 0.60 4.12 23.29
C GLU A 242 1.93 4.15 22.54
N PHE A 243 2.94 4.81 23.08
CA PHE A 243 4.29 4.84 22.53
C PHE A 243 4.89 3.43 22.47
N ASP A 244 4.82 2.66 23.56
CA ASP A 244 5.37 1.30 23.62
C ASP A 244 4.70 0.39 22.57
N ASN A 245 3.37 0.54 22.39
CA ASN A 245 2.63 -0.19 21.38
C ASN A 245 3.05 0.22 19.96
N CYS A 246 3.24 1.53 19.70
CA CYS A 246 3.73 2.00 18.41
C CYS A 246 5.09 1.41 18.07
N ILE A 247 6.04 1.46 19.00
CA ILE A 247 7.37 0.91 18.80
C ILE A 247 7.32 -0.58 18.49
N LYS A 248 6.50 -1.35 19.22
CA LYS A 248 6.34 -2.77 18.96
C LYS A 248 5.87 -3.04 17.53
N TYR A 249 4.82 -2.35 17.05
CA TYR A 249 4.32 -2.54 15.69
C TYR A 249 5.33 -2.10 14.63
N ILE A 250 6.03 -0.98 14.85
CA ILE A 250 7.05 -0.48 13.94
C ILE A 250 8.20 -1.48 13.82
N MET A 251 8.66 -2.03 14.94
CA MET A 251 9.74 -3.04 14.94
C MET A 251 9.31 -4.38 14.32
N ASP A 252 8.01 -4.66 14.31
CA ASP A 252 7.40 -5.78 13.55
C ASP A 252 7.23 -5.46 12.05
N GLY A 253 7.75 -4.34 11.55
CA GLY A 253 7.64 -3.93 10.13
C GLY A 253 6.26 -3.41 9.72
N LYS A 254 5.40 -3.02 10.68
CA LYS A 254 4.03 -2.56 10.42
C LYS A 254 3.94 -1.04 10.34
N GLY A 255 3.16 -0.55 9.38
CA GLY A 255 2.73 0.84 9.36
C GLY A 255 1.83 1.17 10.56
N VAL A 256 2.03 2.34 11.18
CA VAL A 256 1.26 2.78 12.36
C VAL A 256 0.59 4.12 12.08
N VAL A 257 -0.71 4.22 12.35
CA VAL A 257 -1.47 5.45 12.28
C VAL A 257 -1.88 5.89 13.68
N ILE A 258 -1.38 7.05 14.13
CA ILE A 258 -1.70 7.64 15.43
C ILE A 258 -2.87 8.60 15.26
N THR A 259 -4.02 8.28 15.83
CA THR A 259 -5.24 9.09 15.77
C THR A 259 -5.63 9.62 17.14
N GLY A 260 -6.40 10.69 17.17
CA GLY A 260 -6.90 11.29 18.42
C GLY A 260 -7.23 12.77 18.26
N ASN A 261 -7.96 13.34 19.24
CA ASN A 261 -8.35 14.75 19.24
C ASN A 261 -7.13 15.68 19.34
N ALA A 262 -7.32 16.97 19.00
CA ALA A 262 -6.32 17.99 19.21
C ALA A 262 -5.91 18.06 20.69
N GLY A 263 -4.61 18.26 20.96
CA GLY A 263 -4.10 18.33 22.34
C GLY A 263 -3.84 16.98 23.03
N TYR A 264 -4.22 15.83 22.44
CA TYR A 264 -3.98 14.52 23.03
C TYR A 264 -2.54 13.99 22.90
N GLY A 265 -1.59 14.82 22.47
CA GLY A 265 -0.17 14.48 22.48
C GLY A 265 0.29 13.59 21.33
N LYS A 266 -0.43 13.55 20.19
CA LYS A 266 -0.01 12.79 18.99
C LYS A 266 1.40 13.15 18.55
N SER A 267 1.66 14.44 18.38
CA SER A 267 2.99 14.92 18.00
C SER A 267 4.07 14.66 19.06
N GLY A 268 3.71 14.62 20.34
CA GLY A 268 4.64 14.18 21.39
C GLY A 268 5.00 12.69 21.27
N CYS A 269 4.06 11.85 20.82
CA CYS A 269 4.33 10.45 20.56
C CYS A 269 5.27 10.29 19.36
N THR A 270 5.08 11.04 18.27
CA THR A 270 5.99 11.00 17.10
C THR A 270 7.39 11.51 17.42
N GLU A 271 7.52 12.53 18.27
CA GLU A 271 8.82 13.00 18.77
C GLU A 271 9.51 11.93 19.65
N ALA A 272 8.75 11.24 20.50
CA ALA A 272 9.30 10.12 21.29
C ALA A 272 9.78 8.96 20.40
N ILE A 273 9.07 8.66 19.30
CA ILE A 273 9.51 7.68 18.31
C ILE A 273 10.81 8.13 17.63
N LEU A 274 10.92 9.41 17.24
CA LEU A 274 12.13 9.95 16.63
C LEU A 274 13.34 9.85 17.59
N ASN A 275 13.15 10.15 18.88
CA ASN A 275 14.20 10.02 19.89
C ASN A 275 14.62 8.56 20.07
N PHE A 276 13.66 7.64 20.14
CA PHE A 276 13.94 6.21 20.18
C PHE A 276 14.77 5.74 18.99
N CYS A 277 14.45 6.20 17.77
CA CYS A 277 15.20 5.85 16.57
C CYS A 277 16.66 6.35 16.66
N GLU A 278 16.88 7.56 17.16
CA GLU A 278 18.24 8.08 17.33
C GLU A 278 19.03 7.29 18.38
N ASP A 279 18.43 6.99 19.53
CA ASP A 279 19.06 6.22 20.59
C ASP A 279 19.40 4.80 20.13
N ALA A 280 18.54 4.22 19.28
CA ALA A 280 18.75 2.88 18.71
C ALA A 280 19.58 2.88 17.41
N ASN A 281 20.04 4.03 16.91
CA ASN A 281 20.70 4.20 15.61
C ASN A 281 19.90 3.68 14.42
N ILE A 282 18.56 3.78 14.50
CA ILE A 282 17.66 3.42 13.39
C ILE A 282 17.49 4.64 12.49
N PRO A 283 17.79 4.56 11.17
CA PRO A 283 17.55 5.64 10.24
C PRO A 283 16.08 6.09 10.29
N CYS A 284 15.87 7.37 10.58
CA CYS A 284 14.53 7.94 10.71
C CYS A 284 14.48 9.35 10.14
N ILE A 285 13.39 9.67 9.42
CA ILE A 285 13.08 11.02 8.98
C ILE A 285 11.68 11.41 9.46
N ALA A 286 11.57 12.61 10.05
CA ALA A 286 10.30 13.16 10.51
C ALA A 286 9.96 14.44 9.74
N ILE A 287 8.74 14.48 9.19
CA ILE A 287 8.24 15.59 8.36
C ILE A 287 6.91 16.07 8.90
N LYS A 288 6.80 17.39 9.07
CA LYS A 288 5.57 18.06 9.48
C LYS A 288 4.84 18.60 8.27
N LEU A 289 3.72 17.98 7.91
CA LEU A 289 3.00 18.21 6.65
C LEU A 289 2.29 19.57 6.57
N ASP A 290 2.01 20.22 7.68
CA ASP A 290 1.50 21.60 7.70
C ASP A 290 2.54 22.64 7.27
N ARG A 291 3.82 22.29 7.33
CA ARG A 291 4.96 23.17 6.95
C ARG A 291 5.63 22.74 5.65
N ARG A 292 5.59 21.46 5.33
CA ARG A 292 6.28 20.83 4.19
C ARG A 292 5.28 20.05 3.35
N ILE A 293 4.37 20.79 2.70
CA ILE A 293 3.28 20.22 1.88
C ILE A 293 3.87 19.56 0.63
N PRO A 294 3.53 18.30 0.32
CA PRO A 294 3.98 17.63 -0.90
C PRO A 294 3.48 18.31 -2.17
N HIS A 295 4.31 18.42 -3.19
CA HIS A 295 3.97 18.97 -4.49
C HIS A 295 4.48 18.08 -5.63
N LYS A 296 3.75 18.05 -6.74
CA LYS A 296 4.06 17.35 -8.00
C LYS A 296 4.18 15.83 -7.85
N ASN A 297 5.25 15.32 -7.26
CA ASN A 297 5.49 13.88 -7.02
C ASN A 297 6.52 13.68 -5.90
N CYS A 298 6.72 12.43 -5.47
CA CYS A 298 7.64 12.07 -4.39
C CYS A 298 9.10 12.49 -4.63
N LYS A 299 9.58 12.44 -5.88
CA LYS A 299 10.93 12.88 -6.22
C LYS A 299 11.10 14.39 -6.05
N ASN A 300 10.20 15.17 -6.66
CA ASN A 300 10.23 16.64 -6.54
C ASN A 300 10.10 17.07 -5.09
N TRP A 301 9.23 16.41 -4.32
CA TRP A 301 9.09 16.70 -2.89
C TRP A 301 10.37 16.42 -2.11
N GLY A 302 11.05 15.30 -2.37
CA GLY A 302 12.36 15.03 -1.78
C GLY A 302 13.41 16.09 -2.16
N GLU A 303 13.46 16.51 -3.42
CA GLU A 303 14.35 17.58 -3.89
C GLU A 303 14.05 18.93 -3.21
N GLU A 304 12.78 19.28 -3.00
CA GLU A 304 12.35 20.48 -2.25
C GLU A 304 12.76 20.39 -0.76
N LEU A 305 12.83 19.20 -0.20
CA LEU A 305 13.38 18.94 1.12
C LEU A 305 14.92 18.97 1.16
N GLY A 306 15.59 19.16 0.02
CA GLY A 306 17.05 19.14 -0.11
C GLY A 306 17.67 17.76 -0.15
N LEU A 307 16.88 16.73 -0.45
CA LEU A 307 17.35 15.35 -0.64
C LEU A 307 17.68 15.11 -2.12
N PRO A 308 18.58 14.18 -2.46
CA PRO A 308 18.96 13.90 -3.86
C PRO A 308 17.92 13.06 -4.63
N GLY A 309 16.83 12.66 -4.01
CA GLY A 309 15.76 11.85 -4.59
C GLY A 309 14.53 11.80 -3.70
N SER A 310 13.63 10.83 -3.93
CA SER A 310 12.47 10.66 -3.07
C SER A 310 12.86 10.32 -1.62
N ILE A 311 11.99 10.64 -0.68
CA ILE A 311 12.22 10.38 0.75
C ILE A 311 12.44 8.88 1.00
N ALA A 312 11.59 8.03 0.39
CA ALA A 312 11.71 6.58 0.51
C ALA A 312 13.07 6.08 0.00
N TYR A 313 13.50 6.56 -1.16
CA TYR A 313 14.81 6.21 -1.71
C TYR A 313 15.95 6.63 -0.78
N CYS A 314 15.93 7.87 -0.29
CA CYS A 314 17.00 8.39 0.54
C CYS A 314 17.10 7.64 1.88
N ILE A 315 15.98 7.37 2.52
CA ILE A 315 15.98 6.63 3.80
C ILE A 315 16.41 5.17 3.59
N HIS A 316 15.95 4.54 2.52
CA HIS A 316 16.36 3.18 2.15
C HIS A 316 17.87 3.10 1.86
N THR A 317 18.44 4.11 1.17
CA THR A 317 19.88 4.16 0.88
C THR A 317 20.72 4.15 2.14
N ILE A 318 20.33 4.91 3.18
CA ILE A 318 21.08 4.97 4.43
C ILE A 318 20.76 3.82 5.40
N SER A 319 19.64 3.12 5.20
CA SER A 319 19.24 1.99 6.07
C SER A 319 20.11 0.74 5.91
N ARG A 320 20.82 0.59 4.79
CA ARG A 320 21.71 -0.56 4.51
C ARG A 320 21.04 -1.92 4.69
N ASN A 321 19.78 -2.06 4.32
CA ASN A 321 18.92 -3.23 4.55
C ASN A 321 18.50 -3.46 6.02
N GLU A 322 18.70 -2.48 6.89
CA GLU A 322 18.16 -2.48 8.23
C GLU A 322 16.82 -1.73 8.27
N ASN A 323 16.11 -1.83 9.38
CA ASN A 323 14.86 -1.09 9.57
C ASN A 323 15.10 0.42 9.48
N ALA A 324 14.18 1.10 8.80
CA ALA A 324 14.17 2.56 8.71
C ALA A 324 12.73 3.08 8.87
N ILE A 325 12.59 4.31 9.36
CA ILE A 325 11.28 4.85 9.73
C ILE A 325 11.05 6.20 9.07
N ILE A 326 9.85 6.39 8.51
CA ILE A 326 9.37 7.69 8.01
C ILE A 326 8.19 8.12 8.89
N ILE A 327 8.29 9.30 9.48
CA ILE A 327 7.23 9.91 10.30
C ILE A 327 6.61 11.05 9.50
N LEU A 328 5.30 10.96 9.25
CA LEU A 328 4.49 12.02 8.66
C LEU A 328 3.53 12.56 9.71
N ASP A 329 3.83 13.75 10.25
CA ASP A 329 2.99 14.38 11.27
C ASP A 329 2.01 15.39 10.65
N GLN A 330 0.83 15.52 11.25
CA GLN A 330 -0.24 16.43 10.82
C GLN A 330 -0.80 16.12 9.41
N LEU A 331 -1.03 14.84 9.11
CA LEU A 331 -1.66 14.43 7.84
C LEU A 331 -3.05 15.07 7.63
N ASP A 332 -3.76 15.38 8.69
CA ASP A 332 -5.04 16.09 8.68
C ASP A 332 -4.92 17.52 8.15
N ALA A 333 -3.77 18.19 8.28
CA ALA A 333 -3.54 19.53 7.72
C ALA A 333 -3.70 19.56 6.19
N LEU A 334 -3.44 18.45 5.49
CA LEU A 334 -3.60 18.36 4.04
C LEU A 334 -5.06 18.52 3.59
N ARG A 335 -6.05 18.28 4.46
CA ARG A 335 -7.47 18.48 4.16
C ARG A 335 -7.92 19.94 4.14
N TRP A 336 -7.16 20.82 4.79
CA TRP A 336 -7.53 22.23 4.97
C TRP A 336 -6.86 23.18 3.97
N THR A 337 -5.90 22.71 3.19
CA THR A 337 -5.25 23.49 2.13
C THR A 337 -6.10 23.46 0.86
N GLN A 338 -6.90 24.52 0.63
CA GLN A 338 -8.02 24.57 -0.32
C GLN A 338 -7.71 24.33 -1.81
N SER A 339 -6.46 24.40 -2.27
CA SER A 339 -6.16 24.30 -3.71
C SER A 339 -5.48 23.00 -4.17
N ASN A 340 -4.81 22.24 -3.29
CA ASN A 340 -4.01 21.07 -3.69
C ASN A 340 -4.13 19.88 -2.72
N SER A 341 -5.20 19.77 -1.96
CA SER A 341 -5.35 18.72 -0.93
C SER A 341 -5.36 17.29 -1.50
N SER A 342 -5.97 17.08 -2.67
CA SER A 342 -6.01 15.78 -3.33
C SER A 342 -4.64 15.37 -3.91
N GLU A 343 -3.89 16.31 -4.46
CA GLU A 343 -2.53 16.08 -4.98
C GLU A 343 -1.57 15.72 -3.83
N ALA A 344 -1.54 16.53 -2.77
CA ALA A 344 -0.68 16.29 -1.63
C ALA A 344 -0.96 14.93 -0.95
N LEU A 345 -2.24 14.57 -0.80
CA LEU A 345 -2.61 13.26 -0.27
C LEU A 345 -2.18 12.12 -1.20
N SER A 346 -2.36 12.29 -2.52
CA SER A 346 -1.90 11.32 -3.53
C SER A 346 -0.40 11.08 -3.44
N ILE A 347 0.40 12.15 -3.25
CA ILE A 347 1.86 12.03 -3.08
C ILE A 347 2.22 11.30 -1.78
N CYS A 348 1.51 11.56 -0.68
CA CYS A 348 1.70 10.79 0.56
C CYS A 348 1.38 9.30 0.35
N MET A 349 0.31 8.98 -0.38
CA MET A 349 -0.04 7.60 -0.71
C MET A 349 1.00 6.95 -1.64
N GLU A 350 1.54 7.71 -2.58
CA GLU A 350 2.65 7.28 -3.43
C GLU A 350 3.90 6.97 -2.59
N LEU A 351 4.23 7.84 -1.63
CA LEU A 351 5.36 7.61 -0.71
C LEU A 351 5.18 6.31 0.08
N ILE A 352 3.97 6.05 0.61
CA ILE A 352 3.67 4.81 1.33
C ILE A 352 3.90 3.60 0.41
N ARG A 353 3.40 3.65 -0.83
CA ARG A 353 3.62 2.58 -1.82
C ARG A 353 5.11 2.39 -2.14
N GLN A 354 5.88 3.48 -2.26
CA GLN A 354 7.34 3.38 -2.45
C GLN A 354 8.01 2.68 -1.28
N VAL A 355 7.63 2.99 -0.04
CA VAL A 355 8.14 2.31 1.16
C VAL A 355 7.78 0.83 1.15
N GLU A 356 6.52 0.49 0.83
CA GLU A 356 6.06 -0.89 0.71
C GLU A 356 6.81 -1.68 -0.37
N CYS A 357 7.26 -1.02 -1.44
CA CYS A 357 8.04 -1.64 -2.52
C CYS A 357 9.55 -1.79 -2.18
N LEU A 358 10.07 -1.05 -1.21
CA LEU A 358 11.49 -1.07 -0.84
C LEU A 358 11.78 -2.00 0.37
N ASN A 359 10.74 -2.39 1.09
CA ASN A 359 10.79 -3.36 2.18
C ASN A 359 10.62 -4.78 1.61
#